data_9fd876d35c266c67a270be8ad911a35f
#
_entry.id   9fd876d35c266c67a270be8ad911a35f
#
_cell.length_a   1.000
_cell.length_b   1.000
_cell.length_c   1.000
_cell.angle_alpha   90.00
_cell.angle_beta   90.00
_cell.angle_gamma   90.00
#
_symmetry.space_group_name_H-M   'P 1'
#
loop_
_entity.id
_entity.type
_entity.pdbx_description
1 polymer ?
#
loop_
_entity_poly.entity_id
_entity_poly.type
_entity_poly.pdbx_seq_one_letter_code
_entity_poly.pdbx_strand_id
1 'polypeptide(L)'
;MKNQGRLAQNSDECEAKYIYIQDLPSKCNDDLLEKCDTLNKWLNMCEYLTNSGLGPRLNYSTSWYATNQFSLEVIFHNKMKQYRCLTNISSKASAVYVPFYAGLDVGRYLWDDDDIKIRDNASIQLVEYLKEKPEWIKMGGHDHFLVAGRVSWDFRRQTDSVSDWGNTLFNLLEVKNMTSLVIESSPWSNIDFAIPYSTYFHPSSDDEIYVWQEQMRQKHRPNLFSFVGAPRVQLRDSIRNEIINQCLGSKGKHCEFLKCDGIIKNCDEPKNVMRLFKRSVFCLQPPGDSYTRRSTFDSILGGCIPVFFHPASAYVQYLWHFPKNYTSYSVFIPMEDVNKGDFAIEKRLLEIPKEKVVAMREEVIKLIPKVIYANPSSKLERFEDAFDIAVKGVLSRIEGIRMDMLRGNNNNNSNFESFPEEYSWKYNFFGGLENLEWDSYFSRG
;
A
#
# COMPACT_ATOMS: atom_id res chain seq x y z
N MET A 1 10.75 17.11 -58.58
CA MET A 1 9.95 16.92 -57.35
C MET A 1 10.52 15.72 -56.64
N LYS A 2 11.29 15.94 -55.57
CA LYS A 2 11.89 14.87 -54.75
C LYS A 2 10.94 14.62 -53.58
N ASN A 3 10.28 13.46 -53.55
CA ASN A 3 9.56 12.97 -52.38
C ASN A 3 10.57 12.65 -51.29
N GLN A 4 10.64 13.49 -50.27
CA GLN A 4 11.27 13.15 -49.02
C GLN A 4 10.24 12.37 -48.19
N GLY A 5 10.37 11.02 -48.20
CA GLY A 5 9.68 10.16 -47.23
C GLY A 5 10.16 10.49 -45.82
N ARG A 6 9.29 11.04 -44.99
CA ARG A 6 9.50 11.05 -43.51
C ARG A 6 9.49 9.61 -43.06
N LEU A 7 10.67 9.10 -42.71
CA LEU A 7 10.81 7.92 -41.86
C LEU A 7 10.17 8.28 -40.51
N ALA A 8 9.02 7.69 -40.21
CA ALA A 8 8.48 7.67 -38.85
C ALA A 8 9.55 6.98 -38.00
N GLN A 9 10.22 7.73 -37.15
CA GLN A 9 11.02 7.15 -36.06
C GLN A 9 10.02 6.37 -35.19
N ASN A 10 10.10 5.04 -35.23
CA ASN A 10 9.47 4.18 -34.22
C ASN A 10 10.14 4.54 -32.91
N SER A 11 9.55 5.43 -32.14
CA SER A 11 9.97 5.67 -30.77
C SER A 11 9.74 4.38 -29.98
N ASP A 12 10.76 3.90 -29.30
CA ASP A 12 10.66 2.75 -28.43
C ASP A 12 9.71 3.10 -27.27
N GLU A 13 8.54 2.46 -27.22
CA GLU A 13 7.52 2.71 -26.18
C GLU A 13 8.03 2.43 -24.77
N CYS A 14 9.08 1.62 -24.63
CA CYS A 14 9.71 1.26 -23.38
C CYS A 14 10.94 2.13 -23.04
N GLU A 15 11.28 3.10 -23.87
CA GLU A 15 12.37 4.03 -23.56
C GLU A 15 12.13 4.69 -22.19
N ALA A 16 13.15 4.73 -21.35
CA ALA A 16 13.12 5.19 -19.95
C ALA A 16 12.19 4.41 -19.02
N LYS A 17 11.65 3.25 -19.45
CA LYS A 17 10.73 2.43 -18.65
C LYS A 17 11.19 0.97 -18.47
N TYR A 18 12.33 0.61 -19.02
CA TYR A 18 12.85 -0.73 -18.90
C TYR A 18 13.16 -1.08 -17.45
N ILE A 19 12.68 -2.26 -17.01
CA ILE A 19 12.97 -2.82 -15.70
C ILE A 19 13.72 -4.14 -15.88
N TYR A 20 14.79 -4.30 -15.13
CA TYR A 20 15.51 -5.56 -14.98
C TYR A 20 15.08 -6.21 -13.66
N ILE A 21 14.75 -7.50 -13.69
CA ILE A 21 14.52 -8.27 -12.46
C ILE A 21 15.85 -8.85 -12.02
N GLN A 22 16.30 -8.46 -10.83
CA GLN A 22 17.52 -8.98 -10.23
C GLN A 22 17.38 -10.48 -9.96
N ASP A 23 18.27 -11.28 -10.50
CA ASP A 23 18.37 -12.68 -10.11
C ASP A 23 18.84 -12.76 -8.66
N LEU A 24 18.12 -13.52 -7.85
CA LEU A 24 18.41 -13.74 -6.43
C LEU A 24 18.49 -15.23 -6.10
N PRO A 25 19.26 -15.61 -5.06
CA PRO A 25 19.20 -16.97 -4.52
C PRO A 25 17.77 -17.35 -4.08
N SER A 26 17.36 -18.59 -4.30
CA SER A 26 15.99 -19.10 -4.00
C SER A 26 15.55 -18.84 -2.56
N LYS A 27 16.48 -18.78 -1.62
CA LYS A 27 16.20 -18.44 -0.21
C LYS A 27 15.56 -17.05 -0.02
N CYS A 28 15.70 -16.16 -0.99
CA CYS A 28 15.12 -14.81 -0.93
C CYS A 28 13.63 -14.79 -1.31
N ASN A 29 13.13 -15.83 -2.00
CA ASN A 29 11.75 -15.87 -2.51
C ASN A 29 11.21 -17.31 -2.62
N ASP A 30 11.70 -18.15 -3.54
CA ASP A 30 11.08 -19.44 -3.86
C ASP A 30 11.08 -20.41 -2.67
N ASP A 31 12.17 -20.50 -1.89
CA ASP A 31 12.25 -21.35 -0.70
C ASP A 31 11.22 -20.93 0.38
N LEU A 32 10.84 -19.63 0.43
CA LEU A 32 9.80 -19.14 1.32
C LEU A 32 8.42 -19.64 0.89
N LEU A 33 8.18 -19.72 -0.43
CA LEU A 33 6.93 -20.27 -0.95
C LEU A 33 6.82 -21.78 -0.72
N GLU A 34 7.94 -22.52 -0.82
CA GLU A 34 7.98 -23.95 -0.51
C GLU A 34 7.71 -24.23 0.99
N LYS A 35 8.21 -23.34 1.87
CA LYS A 35 8.05 -23.43 3.33
C LYS A 35 6.91 -22.54 3.84
N CYS A 36 5.87 -22.41 3.06
CA CYS A 36 4.78 -21.46 3.30
C CYS A 36 4.01 -21.67 4.62
N ASP A 37 4.02 -22.87 5.19
CA ASP A 37 3.44 -23.20 6.49
C ASP A 37 4.20 -22.59 7.67
N THR A 38 5.47 -22.20 7.47
CA THR A 38 6.31 -21.58 8.51
C THR A 38 6.29 -20.06 8.51
N LEU A 39 5.60 -19.41 7.55
CA LEU A 39 5.66 -17.96 7.33
C LEU A 39 4.83 -17.15 8.33
N ASN A 40 3.98 -17.79 9.11
CA ASN A 40 3.17 -17.12 10.12
C ASN A 40 2.81 -18.11 11.23
N LYS A 41 2.99 -17.70 12.48
CA LYS A 41 2.75 -18.54 13.67
C LYS A 41 1.29 -18.99 13.79
N TRP A 42 0.34 -18.18 13.35
CA TRP A 42 -1.09 -18.35 13.61
C TRP A 42 -1.89 -18.81 12.38
N LEU A 43 -1.30 -18.69 11.20
CA LEU A 43 -1.96 -18.90 9.94
C LEU A 43 -1.08 -19.68 8.97
N ASN A 44 -1.60 -20.78 8.43
CA ASN A 44 -0.93 -21.45 7.32
C ASN A 44 -1.06 -20.58 6.06
N MET A 45 0.08 -20.04 5.60
CA MET A 45 0.10 -19.15 4.45
C MET A 45 0.01 -19.88 3.10
N CYS A 46 0.19 -21.20 3.05
CA CYS A 46 0.24 -21.96 1.80
C CYS A 46 -1.00 -21.78 0.95
N GLU A 47 -2.17 -21.78 1.57
CA GLU A 47 -3.45 -21.56 0.89
C GLU A 47 -3.49 -20.17 0.22
N TYR A 48 -3.01 -19.13 0.94
CA TYR A 48 -3.07 -17.75 0.48
C TYR A 48 -2.02 -17.37 -0.56
N LEU A 49 -0.96 -18.18 -0.71
CA LEU A 49 0.08 -17.96 -1.71
C LEU A 49 -0.22 -18.66 -3.05
N THR A 50 -1.31 -19.42 -3.13
CA THR A 50 -1.79 -20.02 -4.39
C THR A 50 -2.26 -18.93 -5.38
N ASN A 51 -2.48 -19.31 -6.64
CA ASN A 51 -2.96 -18.41 -7.69
C ASN A 51 -2.13 -17.12 -7.80
N SER A 52 -0.79 -17.25 -7.82
CA SER A 52 0.14 -16.11 -7.90
C SER A 52 0.03 -15.13 -6.70
N GLY A 53 -0.29 -15.63 -5.51
CA GLY A 53 -0.46 -14.85 -4.28
C GLY A 53 -1.88 -14.30 -4.09
N LEU A 54 -2.82 -14.57 -4.99
CA LEU A 54 -4.22 -14.12 -4.84
C LEU A 54 -4.99 -14.94 -3.80
N GLY A 55 -4.52 -16.14 -3.48
CA GLY A 55 -5.21 -17.07 -2.59
C GLY A 55 -6.31 -17.86 -3.30
N PRO A 56 -7.15 -18.58 -2.55
CA PRO A 56 -8.22 -19.38 -3.13
C PRO A 56 -9.28 -18.51 -3.79
N ARG A 57 -9.77 -18.98 -4.95
CA ARG A 57 -10.86 -18.31 -5.65
C ARG A 57 -12.17 -18.50 -4.87
N LEU A 58 -12.96 -17.44 -4.79
CA LEU A 58 -14.27 -17.50 -4.15
C LEU A 58 -15.33 -18.04 -5.12
N ASN A 59 -16.17 -18.96 -4.66
CA ASN A 59 -17.08 -19.73 -5.51
C ASN A 59 -18.15 -18.90 -6.25
N TYR A 60 -18.31 -17.63 -5.92
CA TYR A 60 -19.36 -16.76 -6.49
C TYR A 60 -18.87 -15.85 -7.62
N SER A 61 -17.58 -15.88 -7.96
CA SER A 61 -17.04 -15.03 -9.04
C SER A 61 -15.66 -15.50 -9.50
N THR A 62 -15.34 -15.23 -10.77
CA THR A 62 -14.04 -15.55 -11.38
C THR A 62 -12.91 -14.60 -10.95
N SER A 63 -13.24 -13.39 -10.49
CA SER A 63 -12.30 -12.31 -10.18
C SER A 63 -12.16 -12.02 -8.69
N TRP A 64 -12.79 -12.84 -7.82
CA TRP A 64 -12.78 -12.68 -6.38
C TRP A 64 -12.01 -13.81 -5.71
N TYR A 65 -11.11 -13.43 -4.80
CA TYR A 65 -10.21 -14.35 -4.10
C TYR A 65 -10.17 -14.03 -2.60
N ALA A 66 -9.90 -15.04 -1.79
CA ALA A 66 -9.63 -14.87 -0.36
C ALA A 66 -8.18 -14.41 -0.14
N THR A 67 -7.83 -13.26 -0.68
CA THR A 67 -6.47 -12.73 -0.68
C THR A 67 -6.02 -12.32 0.71
N ASN A 68 -4.85 -12.77 1.13
CA ASN A 68 -4.23 -12.31 2.36
C ASN A 68 -3.56 -10.95 2.17
N GLN A 69 -3.64 -10.07 3.16
CA GLN A 69 -3.04 -8.73 3.09
C GLN A 69 -1.51 -8.74 2.99
N PHE A 70 -0.85 -9.82 3.41
CA PHE A 70 0.61 -9.99 3.36
C PHE A 70 1.11 -10.77 2.14
N SER A 71 0.23 -11.09 1.18
CA SER A 71 0.62 -11.75 -0.09
C SER A 71 1.08 -10.76 -1.17
N LEU A 72 1.16 -9.47 -0.87
CA LEU A 72 1.41 -8.41 -1.84
C LEU A 72 2.73 -8.60 -2.61
N GLU A 73 3.79 -9.06 -1.96
CA GLU A 73 5.10 -9.32 -2.59
C GLU A 73 5.00 -10.34 -3.72
N VAL A 74 4.25 -11.41 -3.47
CA VAL A 74 4.05 -12.50 -4.45
C VAL A 74 3.19 -12.00 -5.62
N ILE A 75 2.11 -11.27 -5.34
CA ILE A 75 1.26 -10.66 -6.37
C ILE A 75 2.09 -9.71 -7.23
N PHE A 76 2.83 -8.80 -6.61
CA PHE A 76 3.64 -7.79 -7.30
C PHE A 76 4.73 -8.42 -8.16
N HIS A 77 5.44 -9.43 -7.63
CA HIS A 77 6.48 -10.14 -8.38
C HIS A 77 5.89 -10.87 -9.60
N ASN A 78 4.74 -11.55 -9.46
CA ASN A 78 4.11 -12.20 -10.59
C ASN A 78 3.58 -11.21 -11.64
N LYS A 79 3.09 -10.03 -11.23
CA LYS A 79 2.77 -8.93 -12.16
C LYS A 79 4.03 -8.38 -12.83
N MET A 80 5.13 -8.22 -12.09
CA MET A 80 6.39 -7.73 -12.65
C MET A 80 6.92 -8.68 -13.73
N LYS A 81 6.81 -10.00 -13.57
CA LYS A 81 7.16 -10.99 -14.61
C LYS A 81 6.38 -10.80 -15.92
N GLN A 82 5.23 -10.12 -15.89
CA GLN A 82 4.38 -9.84 -17.05
C GLN A 82 4.48 -8.36 -17.49
N TYR A 83 5.37 -7.57 -16.85
CA TYR A 83 5.53 -6.17 -17.20
C TYR A 83 6.04 -6.01 -18.63
N ARG A 84 5.35 -5.18 -19.44
CA ARG A 84 5.61 -5.10 -20.90
C ARG A 84 6.99 -4.57 -21.26
N CYS A 85 7.61 -3.80 -20.37
CA CYS A 85 8.93 -3.21 -20.59
C CYS A 85 10.01 -3.92 -19.75
N LEU A 86 9.90 -5.24 -19.56
CA LEU A 86 11.00 -6.02 -19.02
C LEU A 86 12.18 -6.10 -19.99
N THR A 87 13.38 -6.15 -19.44
CA THR A 87 14.59 -6.37 -20.18
C THR A 87 15.49 -7.39 -19.49
N ASN A 88 16.12 -8.26 -20.28
CA ASN A 88 17.17 -9.17 -19.80
C ASN A 88 18.57 -8.52 -19.86
N ILE A 89 18.66 -7.26 -20.33
CA ILE A 89 19.90 -6.51 -20.47
C ILE A 89 19.91 -5.44 -19.40
N SER A 90 20.56 -5.70 -18.27
CA SER A 90 20.58 -4.80 -17.10
C SER A 90 21.12 -3.41 -17.40
N SER A 91 22.03 -3.27 -18.37
CA SER A 91 22.57 -1.97 -18.79
C SER A 91 21.53 -1.05 -19.45
N LYS A 92 20.45 -1.60 -20.04
CA LYS A 92 19.33 -0.84 -20.60
C LYS A 92 18.29 -0.45 -19.58
N ALA A 93 18.31 -1.07 -18.40
CA ALA A 93 17.29 -0.88 -17.39
C ALA A 93 17.34 0.55 -16.81
N SER A 94 16.17 1.12 -16.65
CA SER A 94 15.93 2.37 -15.92
C SER A 94 15.81 2.12 -14.42
N ALA A 95 15.33 0.93 -14.04
CA ALA A 95 15.22 0.48 -12.67
C ALA A 95 15.53 -1.03 -12.55
N VAL A 96 15.97 -1.45 -11.38
CA VAL A 96 16.24 -2.84 -11.02
C VAL A 96 15.24 -3.27 -9.94
N TYR A 97 14.39 -4.22 -10.26
CA TYR A 97 13.48 -4.83 -9.28
C TYR A 97 14.18 -5.96 -8.52
N VAL A 98 14.15 -5.89 -7.20
CA VAL A 98 14.74 -6.88 -6.29
C VAL A 98 13.62 -7.73 -5.69
N PRO A 99 13.38 -8.97 -6.17
CA PRO A 99 12.27 -9.82 -5.73
C PRO A 99 12.58 -10.53 -4.41
N PHE A 100 12.89 -9.77 -3.37
CA PHE A 100 13.08 -10.26 -2.00
C PHE A 100 11.75 -10.19 -1.25
N TYR A 101 11.27 -11.34 -0.75
CA TYR A 101 10.00 -11.42 0.01
C TYR A 101 10.23 -11.08 1.48
N ALA A 102 10.60 -9.81 1.72
CA ALA A 102 10.99 -9.29 3.03
C ALA A 102 9.88 -9.43 4.08
N GLY A 103 8.62 -9.20 3.69
CA GLY A 103 7.48 -9.27 4.60
C GLY A 103 7.11 -10.71 4.96
N LEU A 104 7.28 -11.66 4.03
CA LEU A 104 7.12 -13.07 4.33
C LEU A 104 8.26 -13.57 5.21
N ASP A 105 9.49 -13.13 4.94
CA ASP A 105 10.66 -13.49 5.75
C ASP A 105 10.52 -13.00 7.20
N VAL A 106 10.31 -11.70 7.43
CA VAL A 106 10.17 -11.14 8.78
C VAL A 106 8.97 -11.70 9.51
N GLY A 107 7.89 -12.04 8.80
CA GLY A 107 6.66 -12.60 9.36
C GLY A 107 6.85 -13.87 10.17
N ARG A 108 7.91 -14.62 9.90
CA ARG A 108 8.28 -15.84 10.63
C ARG A 108 8.66 -15.57 12.09
N TYR A 109 9.19 -14.39 12.37
CA TYR A 109 9.87 -14.05 13.61
C TYR A 109 9.16 -12.98 14.47
N LEU A 110 8.06 -12.41 13.98
CA LEU A 110 7.42 -11.26 14.65
C LEU A 110 6.81 -11.59 16.02
N TRP A 111 6.55 -12.84 16.32
CA TRP A 111 5.83 -13.27 17.51
C TRP A 111 6.62 -14.20 18.44
N ASP A 112 7.88 -14.39 18.14
CA ASP A 112 8.80 -15.21 18.90
C ASP A 112 10.03 -14.39 19.31
N ASP A 113 10.65 -14.74 20.43
CA ASP A 113 11.86 -14.09 20.92
C ASP A 113 13.11 -14.70 20.25
N ASP A 114 13.08 -14.83 18.93
CA ASP A 114 14.22 -15.32 18.18
C ASP A 114 15.44 -14.38 18.27
N ASP A 115 16.64 -14.96 18.22
CA ASP A 115 17.89 -14.19 18.16
C ASP A 115 17.84 -13.19 17.00
N ILE A 116 18.22 -11.95 17.27
CA ILE A 116 18.27 -10.86 16.28
C ILE A 116 19.11 -11.22 15.07
N LYS A 117 20.17 -12.02 15.23
CA LYS A 117 21.00 -12.52 14.14
C LYS A 117 20.21 -13.39 13.18
N ILE A 118 19.26 -14.18 13.69
CA ILE A 118 18.38 -15.02 12.86
C ILE A 118 17.42 -14.11 12.09
N ARG A 119 16.81 -13.16 12.79
CA ARG A 119 15.84 -12.21 12.19
C ARG A 119 16.45 -11.31 11.11
N ASP A 120 17.72 -10.94 11.26
CA ASP A 120 18.41 -10.03 10.34
C ASP A 120 19.15 -10.76 9.21
N ASN A 121 19.39 -12.05 9.35
CA ASN A 121 20.28 -12.81 8.48
C ASN A 121 19.94 -12.69 6.99
N ALA A 122 18.65 -12.83 6.63
CA ALA A 122 18.23 -12.74 5.24
C ALA A 122 18.45 -11.34 4.65
N SER A 123 18.20 -10.30 5.43
CA SER A 123 18.40 -8.89 5.05
C SER A 123 19.89 -8.57 4.83
N ILE A 124 20.77 -9.04 5.72
CA ILE A 124 22.22 -8.84 5.61
C ILE A 124 22.77 -9.58 4.39
N GLN A 125 22.40 -10.86 4.21
CA GLN A 125 22.84 -11.66 3.06
C GLN A 125 22.33 -11.09 1.72
N LEU A 126 21.13 -10.51 1.69
CA LEU A 126 20.62 -9.82 0.50
C LEU A 126 21.56 -8.67 0.10
N VAL A 127 21.90 -7.81 1.06
CA VAL A 127 22.75 -6.63 0.82
C VAL A 127 24.14 -7.05 0.36
N GLU A 128 24.76 -8.02 1.03
CA GLU A 128 26.05 -8.58 0.64
C GLU A 128 26.00 -9.10 -0.80
N TYR A 129 24.95 -9.85 -1.15
CA TYR A 129 24.76 -10.38 -2.50
C TYR A 129 24.60 -9.26 -3.55
N LEU A 130 23.79 -8.24 -3.26
CA LEU A 130 23.52 -7.14 -4.21
C LEU A 130 24.78 -6.31 -4.48
N LYS A 131 25.58 -6.04 -3.46
CA LYS A 131 26.84 -5.24 -3.59
C LYS A 131 27.84 -5.83 -4.56
N GLU A 132 27.83 -7.15 -4.74
CA GLU A 132 28.71 -7.84 -5.67
C GLU A 132 28.22 -7.79 -7.13
N LYS A 133 27.01 -7.29 -7.40
CA LYS A 133 26.42 -7.27 -8.73
C LYS A 133 26.81 -6.03 -9.53
N PRO A 134 27.07 -6.17 -10.84
CA PRO A 134 27.38 -5.02 -11.70
C PRO A 134 26.25 -3.98 -11.75
N GLU A 135 24.99 -4.42 -11.58
CA GLU A 135 23.84 -3.56 -11.52
C GLU A 135 23.92 -2.57 -10.35
N TRP A 136 24.39 -3.06 -9.18
CA TRP A 136 24.57 -2.25 -7.99
C TRP A 136 25.61 -1.14 -8.18
N ILE A 137 26.73 -1.48 -8.82
CA ILE A 137 27.87 -0.57 -9.01
C ILE A 137 27.46 0.67 -9.81
N LYS A 138 26.49 0.54 -10.72
CA LYS A 138 26.05 1.60 -11.63
C LYS A 138 25.56 2.86 -10.90
N MET A 139 24.74 2.70 -9.86
CA MET A 139 24.13 3.79 -9.10
C MET A 139 24.17 3.56 -7.57
N GLY A 140 24.97 2.62 -7.07
CA GLY A 140 25.07 2.32 -5.64
C GLY A 140 23.74 1.93 -5.00
N GLY A 141 22.85 1.28 -5.75
CA GLY A 141 21.53 0.86 -5.29
C GLY A 141 20.40 1.88 -5.48
N HIS A 142 20.68 3.11 -5.90
CA HIS A 142 19.67 4.16 -6.05
C HIS A 142 18.65 3.90 -7.19
N ASP A 143 18.96 3.03 -8.13
CA ASP A 143 18.05 2.54 -9.17
C ASP A 143 17.40 1.20 -8.81
N HIS A 144 17.64 0.69 -7.61
CA HIS A 144 17.04 -0.54 -7.12
C HIS A 144 15.76 -0.27 -6.32
N PHE A 145 14.79 -1.16 -6.46
CA PHE A 145 13.59 -1.13 -5.63
C PHE A 145 13.11 -2.53 -5.25
N LEU A 146 12.44 -2.62 -4.10
CA LEU A 146 11.83 -3.85 -3.61
C LEU A 146 10.40 -3.57 -3.10
N VAL A 147 9.62 -4.63 -2.96
CA VAL A 147 8.33 -4.62 -2.28
C VAL A 147 8.49 -5.39 -0.97
N ALA A 148 8.22 -4.72 0.14
CA ALA A 148 8.15 -5.32 1.46
C ALA A 148 6.70 -5.29 1.92
N GLY A 149 5.96 -6.36 1.74
CA GLY A 149 4.49 -6.46 1.85
C GLY A 149 3.92 -6.28 3.27
N ARG A 150 4.60 -5.53 4.11
CA ARG A 150 4.22 -5.20 5.50
C ARG A 150 4.38 -3.73 5.79
N VAL A 151 4.06 -3.34 7.03
CA VAL A 151 4.26 -1.98 7.54
C VAL A 151 5.74 -1.69 7.74
N SER A 152 6.16 -0.47 7.49
CA SER A 152 7.58 -0.06 7.50
C SER A 152 8.28 -0.32 8.84
N TRP A 153 7.57 -0.23 9.96
CA TRP A 153 8.15 -0.44 11.27
C TRP A 153 8.49 -1.91 11.58
N ASP A 154 7.94 -2.90 10.86
CA ASP A 154 8.38 -4.30 10.92
C ASP A 154 9.86 -4.46 10.47
N PHE A 155 10.42 -3.48 9.77
CA PHE A 155 11.77 -3.48 9.20
C PHE A 155 12.71 -2.46 9.84
N ARG A 156 12.29 -1.81 10.95
CA ARG A 156 13.02 -0.71 11.60
C ARG A 156 13.22 -0.96 13.09
N ARG A 157 13.71 -2.17 13.46
CA ARG A 157 14.01 -2.47 14.86
C ARG A 157 14.91 -1.37 15.44
N GLN A 158 14.57 -0.89 16.63
CA GLN A 158 15.20 0.28 17.24
C GLN A 158 16.48 -0.06 18.00
N THR A 159 16.51 -1.23 18.66
CA THR A 159 17.67 -1.68 19.46
C THR A 159 18.02 -3.13 19.13
N ASP A 160 19.15 -3.61 19.69
CA ASP A 160 19.57 -5.01 19.58
C ASP A 160 18.98 -5.90 20.69
N SER A 161 17.87 -5.47 21.31
CA SER A 161 17.11 -6.32 22.22
C SER A 161 16.28 -7.34 21.46
N VAL A 162 16.29 -8.59 21.91
CA VAL A 162 15.44 -9.66 21.36
C VAL A 162 13.95 -9.36 21.52
N SER A 163 13.58 -8.55 22.52
CA SER A 163 12.21 -8.10 22.73
C SER A 163 11.76 -7.00 21.78
N ASP A 164 12.68 -6.36 21.04
CA ASP A 164 12.32 -5.33 20.08
C ASP A 164 11.73 -5.94 18.82
N TRP A 165 10.71 -5.26 18.31
CA TRP A 165 9.91 -5.71 17.18
C TRP A 165 10.67 -5.63 15.84
N GLY A 166 10.48 -6.65 15.00
CA GLY A 166 10.90 -6.64 13.61
C GLY A 166 12.38 -6.93 13.38
N ASN A 167 12.85 -6.63 12.16
CA ASN A 167 14.24 -6.74 11.74
C ASN A 167 14.86 -5.36 11.39
N THR A 168 16.12 -5.37 10.92
CA THR A 168 16.90 -4.14 10.66
C THR A 168 16.97 -3.78 9.17
N LEU A 169 16.19 -4.39 8.28
CA LEU A 169 16.33 -4.22 6.81
C LEU A 169 16.42 -2.74 6.39
N PHE A 170 15.50 -1.89 6.86
CA PHE A 170 15.46 -0.46 6.47
C PHE A 170 16.46 0.41 7.22
N ASN A 171 17.20 -0.14 8.18
CA ASN A 171 18.29 0.54 8.86
C ASN A 171 19.64 0.29 8.19
N LEU A 172 19.75 -0.73 7.32
CA LEU A 172 20.97 -1.02 6.56
C LEU A 172 21.29 0.14 5.62
N LEU A 173 22.56 0.56 5.57
CA LEU A 173 23.01 1.73 4.80
C LEU A 173 22.71 1.57 3.30
N GLU A 174 22.90 0.39 2.78
CA GLU A 174 22.66 0.08 1.38
C GLU A 174 21.17 0.16 1.02
N VAL A 175 20.30 -0.33 1.90
CA VAL A 175 18.83 -0.29 1.68
C VAL A 175 18.30 1.16 1.74
N LYS A 176 19.00 2.06 2.44
CA LYS A 176 18.67 3.49 2.42
C LYS A 176 18.87 4.14 1.06
N ASN A 177 19.65 3.54 0.17
CA ASN A 177 19.77 4.01 -1.21
C ASN A 177 18.61 3.51 -2.09
N MET A 178 17.97 2.41 -1.73
CA MET A 178 16.91 1.80 -2.53
C MET A 178 15.56 2.48 -2.32
N THR A 179 14.64 2.23 -3.24
CA THR A 179 13.21 2.56 -3.06
C THR A 179 12.49 1.33 -2.52
N SER A 180 11.83 1.45 -1.37
CA SER A 180 11.07 0.36 -0.75
C SER A 180 9.57 0.63 -0.84
N LEU A 181 8.81 -0.31 -1.42
CA LEU A 181 7.35 -0.24 -1.47
C LEU A 181 6.78 -1.05 -0.31
N VAL A 182 5.91 -0.45 0.48
CA VAL A 182 5.33 -1.02 1.70
C VAL A 182 3.82 -0.81 1.74
N ILE A 183 3.10 -1.52 2.60
CA ILE A 183 1.66 -1.26 2.80
C ILE A 183 1.38 -0.07 3.72
N GLU A 184 2.35 0.30 4.55
CA GLU A 184 2.36 1.53 5.36
C GLU A 184 3.78 2.07 5.43
N SER A 185 3.99 3.30 4.97
CA SER A 185 5.29 3.95 5.01
C SER A 185 5.48 4.73 6.31
N SER A 186 6.75 4.93 6.70
CA SER A 186 7.08 5.85 7.76
C SER A 186 6.88 7.30 7.28
N PRO A 187 6.12 8.13 8.01
CA PRO A 187 6.00 9.55 7.67
C PRO A 187 7.35 10.30 7.72
N TRP A 188 8.31 9.78 8.48
CA TRP A 188 9.64 10.39 8.70
C TRP A 188 10.74 9.82 7.80
N SER A 189 10.42 9.00 6.83
CA SER A 189 11.40 8.36 5.94
C SER A 189 11.13 8.71 4.47
N ASN A 190 12.18 8.88 3.69
CA ASN A 190 12.13 9.18 2.26
C ASN A 190 12.44 7.99 1.35
N ILE A 191 12.68 6.80 1.91
CA ILE A 191 13.03 5.59 1.15
C ILE A 191 11.87 4.64 0.95
N ASP A 192 10.87 4.66 1.82
CA ASP A 192 9.71 3.78 1.78
C ASP A 192 8.44 4.53 1.37
N PHE A 193 7.69 3.94 0.44
CA PHE A 193 6.47 4.50 -0.16
C PHE A 193 5.32 3.52 0.02
N ALA A 194 4.19 4.01 0.54
CA ALA A 194 3.04 3.17 0.71
C ALA A 194 2.32 2.94 -0.63
N ILE A 195 2.03 1.67 -0.90
CA ILE A 195 1.16 1.22 -1.97
C ILE A 195 -0.07 0.50 -1.39
N PRO A 196 -1.20 0.43 -2.10
CA PRO A 196 -2.41 -0.18 -1.58
C PRO A 196 -2.22 -1.60 -1.06
N TYR A 197 -2.90 -1.93 0.03
CA TYR A 197 -3.08 -3.33 0.43
C TYR A 197 -3.78 -4.10 -0.68
N SER A 198 -3.45 -5.39 -0.85
CA SER A 198 -4.22 -6.26 -1.73
C SER A 198 -5.65 -6.42 -1.21
N THR A 199 -6.63 -6.17 -2.08
CA THR A 199 -8.06 -6.38 -1.81
C THR A 199 -8.48 -7.81 -2.18
N TYR A 200 -9.77 -8.06 -2.26
CA TYR A 200 -10.31 -9.36 -2.69
C TYR A 200 -10.66 -9.44 -4.18
N PHE A 201 -10.61 -8.31 -4.89
CA PHE A 201 -11.02 -8.21 -6.28
C PHE A 201 -9.81 -8.04 -7.20
N HIS A 202 -9.61 -9.03 -8.07
CA HIS A 202 -8.50 -9.11 -9.02
C HIS A 202 -9.04 -9.34 -10.43
N PRO A 203 -9.52 -8.30 -11.10
CA PRO A 203 -10.14 -8.41 -12.42
C PRO A 203 -9.12 -8.86 -13.48
N SER A 204 -9.64 -9.55 -14.49
CA SER A 204 -8.87 -10.00 -15.64
C SER A 204 -9.09 -9.14 -16.89
N SER A 205 -10.01 -8.18 -16.83
CA SER A 205 -10.33 -7.26 -17.94
C SER A 205 -10.85 -5.91 -17.44
N ASP A 206 -10.76 -4.90 -18.29
CA ASP A 206 -11.35 -3.59 -18.05
C ASP A 206 -12.88 -3.65 -17.86
N ASP A 207 -13.54 -4.55 -18.58
CA ASP A 207 -15.00 -4.69 -18.51
C ASP A 207 -15.45 -5.16 -17.12
N GLU A 208 -14.69 -6.03 -16.44
CA GLU A 208 -14.99 -6.44 -15.06
C GLU A 208 -14.90 -5.24 -14.09
N ILE A 209 -13.98 -4.33 -14.31
CA ILE A 209 -13.86 -3.07 -13.53
C ILE A 209 -15.05 -2.16 -13.80
N TYR A 210 -15.42 -1.97 -15.06
CA TYR A 210 -16.57 -1.17 -15.45
C TYR A 210 -17.88 -1.69 -14.83
N VAL A 211 -18.12 -2.99 -14.97
CA VAL A 211 -19.31 -3.64 -14.41
C VAL A 211 -19.34 -3.46 -12.90
N TRP A 212 -18.20 -3.60 -12.22
CA TRP A 212 -18.13 -3.42 -10.78
C TRP A 212 -18.38 -1.96 -10.37
N GLN A 213 -17.76 -1.00 -11.04
CA GLN A 213 -18.00 0.43 -10.77
C GLN A 213 -19.48 0.79 -10.96
N GLU A 214 -20.12 0.30 -12.02
CA GLU A 214 -21.53 0.55 -12.27
C GLU A 214 -22.43 -0.08 -11.21
N GLN A 215 -22.14 -1.28 -10.78
CA GLN A 215 -22.83 -1.90 -9.64
C GLN A 215 -22.72 -1.06 -8.37
N MET A 216 -21.54 -0.44 -8.11
CA MET A 216 -21.34 0.41 -6.95
C MET A 216 -22.10 1.75 -7.08
N ARG A 217 -22.26 2.32 -8.27
CA ARG A 217 -23.09 3.52 -8.53
C ARG A 217 -24.56 3.27 -8.24
N GLN A 218 -25.07 2.14 -8.69
CA GLN A 218 -26.50 1.78 -8.55
C GLN A 218 -26.84 1.25 -7.16
N LYS A 219 -25.84 0.93 -6.31
CA LYS A 219 -26.09 0.28 -5.04
C LYS A 219 -26.83 1.16 -4.05
N HIS A 220 -28.01 0.72 -3.59
CA HIS A 220 -28.70 1.33 -2.47
C HIS A 220 -27.93 1.13 -1.16
N ARG A 221 -27.79 2.21 -0.37
CA ARG A 221 -27.01 2.26 0.88
C ARG A 221 -27.90 2.71 2.04
N PRO A 222 -28.52 1.77 2.75
CA PRO A 222 -29.44 2.09 3.85
C PRO A 222 -28.71 2.61 5.09
N ASN A 223 -27.42 2.30 5.27
CA ASN A 223 -26.65 2.68 6.43
C ASN A 223 -25.93 4.01 6.17
N LEU A 224 -26.06 4.97 7.07
CA LEU A 224 -25.28 6.22 7.00
C LEU A 224 -23.79 5.91 7.11
N PHE A 225 -23.41 5.11 8.11
CA PHE A 225 -22.02 4.72 8.29
C PHE A 225 -21.88 3.27 8.79
N SER A 226 -20.66 2.77 8.75
CA SER A 226 -20.34 1.45 9.28
C SER A 226 -18.91 1.37 9.82
N PHE A 227 -18.70 0.40 10.70
CA PHE A 227 -17.37 0.05 11.19
C PHE A 227 -17.15 -1.46 11.15
N VAL A 228 -15.96 -1.87 10.70
CA VAL A 228 -15.47 -3.26 10.75
C VAL A 228 -14.22 -3.28 11.61
N GLY A 229 -14.22 -4.01 12.70
CA GLY A 229 -13.03 -4.12 13.54
C GLY A 229 -13.28 -4.69 14.93
N ALA A 230 -12.17 -4.91 15.64
CA ALA A 230 -12.16 -5.32 17.03
C ALA A 230 -12.01 -4.09 17.97
N PRO A 231 -12.54 -4.14 19.18
CA PRO A 231 -12.19 -3.18 20.23
C PRO A 231 -10.70 -3.27 20.57
N ARG A 232 -10.11 -2.16 21.02
CA ARG A 232 -8.69 -2.09 21.44
C ARG A 232 -8.60 -1.45 22.81
N VAL A 233 -9.19 -2.12 23.81
CA VAL A 233 -9.24 -1.64 25.21
C VAL A 233 -7.87 -1.44 25.85
N GLN A 234 -6.84 -2.12 25.34
CA GLN A 234 -5.49 -2.04 25.88
C GLN A 234 -4.68 -0.84 25.34
N LEU A 235 -5.13 -0.24 24.22
CA LEU A 235 -4.49 0.93 23.63
C LEU A 235 -5.18 2.19 24.17
N ARG A 236 -4.47 2.96 25.02
CA ARG A 236 -5.00 4.17 25.69
C ARG A 236 -5.61 5.18 24.72
N ASP A 237 -4.98 5.35 23.55
CA ASP A 237 -5.37 6.37 22.57
C ASP A 237 -6.31 5.83 21.47
N SER A 238 -6.81 4.61 21.63
CA SER A 238 -7.69 4.01 20.63
C SER A 238 -9.11 4.52 20.77
N ILE A 239 -9.56 5.24 19.75
CA ILE A 239 -10.96 5.72 19.62
C ILE A 239 -11.96 4.62 19.26
N ARG A 240 -11.48 3.36 19.02
CA ARG A 240 -12.36 2.27 18.51
C ARG A 240 -13.50 1.93 19.45
N ASN A 241 -13.28 1.98 20.76
CA ASN A 241 -14.35 1.69 21.71
C ASN A 241 -15.44 2.75 21.64
N GLU A 242 -15.06 4.03 21.53
CA GLU A 242 -16.01 5.12 21.37
C GLU A 242 -16.78 5.02 20.04
N ILE A 243 -16.10 4.72 18.94
CA ILE A 243 -16.74 4.45 17.64
C ILE A 243 -17.74 3.30 17.74
N ILE A 244 -17.39 2.21 18.42
CA ILE A 244 -18.27 1.05 18.62
C ILE A 244 -19.50 1.48 19.44
N ASN A 245 -19.30 2.22 20.55
CA ASN A 245 -20.38 2.69 21.41
C ASN A 245 -21.35 3.58 20.64
N GLN A 246 -20.85 4.55 19.85
CA GLN A 246 -21.68 5.42 19.02
C GLN A 246 -22.43 4.62 17.93
N CYS A 247 -21.77 3.65 17.30
CA CYS A 247 -22.41 2.79 16.30
C CYS A 247 -23.54 1.95 16.92
N LEU A 248 -23.32 1.33 18.06
CA LEU A 248 -24.33 0.56 18.78
C LEU A 248 -25.45 1.47 19.34
N GLY A 249 -25.10 2.68 19.79
CA GLY A 249 -26.04 3.68 20.29
C GLY A 249 -27.01 4.22 19.23
N SER A 250 -26.67 4.15 17.94
CA SER A 250 -27.55 4.51 16.82
C SER A 250 -28.75 3.55 16.65
N LYS A 251 -28.86 2.52 17.50
CA LYS A 251 -29.92 1.48 17.52
C LYS A 251 -30.13 0.79 16.18
N GLY A 252 -29.04 0.58 15.42
CA GLY A 252 -29.07 -0.07 14.12
C GLY A 252 -29.80 0.68 13.00
N LYS A 253 -30.14 1.97 13.24
CA LYS A 253 -30.86 2.78 12.22
C LYS A 253 -29.91 3.46 11.25
N HIS A 254 -28.74 3.91 11.71
CA HIS A 254 -27.80 4.67 10.90
C HIS A 254 -26.42 4.02 10.81
N CYS A 255 -26.05 3.14 11.75
CA CYS A 255 -24.79 2.43 11.74
C CYS A 255 -24.95 0.91 11.72
N GLU A 256 -24.13 0.24 10.92
CA GLU A 256 -23.95 -1.22 10.96
C GLU A 256 -22.52 -1.54 11.42
N PHE A 257 -22.38 -2.39 12.46
CA PHE A 257 -21.10 -2.80 13.04
C PHE A 257 -20.84 -4.27 12.77
N LEU A 258 -19.67 -4.58 12.20
CA LEU A 258 -19.17 -5.94 12.08
C LEU A 258 -18.01 -6.13 13.07
N LYS A 259 -18.31 -6.84 14.17
CA LYS A 259 -17.31 -7.16 15.20
C LYS A 259 -16.34 -8.19 14.67
N CYS A 260 -15.05 -7.86 14.76
CA CYS A 260 -13.96 -8.79 14.53
C CYS A 260 -13.48 -9.31 15.89
N ASP A 261 -13.83 -10.54 16.22
CA ASP A 261 -13.26 -11.26 17.35
C ASP A 261 -12.59 -12.53 16.81
N GLY A 262 -11.52 -12.96 17.46
CA GLY A 262 -10.75 -14.14 17.01
C GLY A 262 -11.52 -15.46 17.16
N ILE A 263 -12.73 -15.43 17.71
CA ILE A 263 -13.59 -16.60 17.97
C ILE A 263 -14.55 -16.82 16.80
N ILE A 264 -15.14 -15.75 16.31
CA ILE A 264 -16.05 -15.80 15.16
C ILE A 264 -15.35 -15.18 13.97
N LYS A 265 -14.90 -15.99 13.02
CA LYS A 265 -14.13 -15.56 11.83
C LYS A 265 -14.93 -14.70 10.82
N ASN A 266 -15.87 -13.88 11.30
CA ASN A 266 -16.75 -13.08 10.43
C ASN A 266 -16.00 -12.06 9.56
N CYS A 267 -14.87 -11.54 10.07
CA CYS A 267 -14.06 -10.57 9.34
C CYS A 267 -13.08 -11.23 8.37
N ASP A 268 -12.85 -12.53 8.49
CA ASP A 268 -11.99 -13.29 7.59
C ASP A 268 -12.75 -13.67 6.30
N GLU A 269 -14.09 -13.54 6.34
CA GLU A 269 -14.95 -13.81 5.20
C GLU A 269 -15.14 -12.57 4.33
N PRO A 270 -14.52 -12.51 3.13
CA PRO A 270 -14.62 -11.34 2.23
C PRO A 270 -16.05 -10.90 1.96
N LYS A 271 -16.97 -11.86 1.84
CA LYS A 271 -18.40 -11.63 1.59
C LYS A 271 -19.05 -10.76 2.69
N ASN A 272 -18.73 -11.00 3.95
CA ASN A 272 -19.32 -10.26 5.07
C ASN A 272 -18.84 -8.82 5.10
N VAL A 273 -17.52 -8.60 4.96
CA VAL A 273 -16.91 -7.28 4.90
C VAL A 273 -17.45 -6.48 3.73
N MET A 274 -17.43 -7.05 2.54
CA MET A 274 -17.91 -6.41 1.32
C MET A 274 -19.42 -6.15 1.35
N ARG A 275 -20.22 -7.01 1.97
CA ARG A 275 -21.66 -6.78 2.15
C ARG A 275 -21.90 -5.50 2.96
N LEU A 276 -21.17 -5.31 4.04
CA LEU A 276 -21.30 -4.16 4.92
C LEU A 276 -20.87 -2.86 4.20
N PHE A 277 -19.72 -2.84 3.57
CA PHE A 277 -19.22 -1.65 2.87
C PHE A 277 -20.10 -1.25 1.68
N LYS A 278 -20.62 -2.21 0.93
CA LYS A 278 -21.56 -1.94 -0.17
C LYS A 278 -22.91 -1.35 0.27
N ARG A 279 -23.26 -1.45 1.56
CA ARG A 279 -24.53 -0.99 2.13
C ARG A 279 -24.40 0.32 2.90
N SER A 280 -23.18 0.85 3.06
CA SER A 280 -22.91 2.05 3.86
C SER A 280 -22.47 3.21 2.99
N VAL A 281 -22.88 4.43 3.38
CA VAL A 281 -22.44 5.67 2.72
C VAL A 281 -21.02 6.00 3.15
N PHE A 282 -20.76 5.99 4.47
CA PHE A 282 -19.46 6.26 5.07
C PHE A 282 -18.91 5.03 5.79
N CYS A 283 -17.60 4.80 5.70
CA CYS A 283 -16.92 3.70 6.34
C CYS A 283 -15.79 4.19 7.25
N LEU A 284 -15.96 3.95 8.57
CA LEU A 284 -15.02 4.47 9.56
C LEU A 284 -13.72 3.68 9.54
N GLN A 285 -12.58 4.39 9.43
CA GLN A 285 -11.24 3.82 9.31
C GLN A 285 -10.31 4.34 10.42
N PRO A 286 -10.60 4.05 11.70
CA PRO A 286 -9.71 4.46 12.79
C PRO A 286 -8.40 3.67 12.74
N PRO A 287 -7.27 4.25 13.20
CA PRO A 287 -6.03 3.52 13.39
C PRO A 287 -6.21 2.25 14.21
N GLY A 288 -5.32 1.28 13.98
CA GLY A 288 -5.25 0.01 14.72
C GLY A 288 -3.96 -0.09 15.50
N ASP A 289 -3.24 -1.19 15.27
CA ASP A 289 -1.88 -1.38 15.77
C ASP A 289 -0.90 -0.49 14.99
N SER A 290 -1.31 -0.08 13.79
CA SER A 290 -0.65 0.94 12.95
C SER A 290 -1.68 1.90 12.37
N TYR A 291 -1.22 2.93 11.67
CA TYR A 291 -2.09 3.99 11.12
C TYR A 291 -3.00 3.50 10.01
N THR A 292 -2.49 2.64 9.13
CA THR A 292 -3.21 2.20 7.93
C THR A 292 -3.96 0.88 8.15
N ARG A 293 -4.88 0.59 7.25
CA ARG A 293 -5.71 -0.61 7.32
C ARG A 293 -6.09 -1.10 5.93
N ARG A 294 -6.10 -2.43 5.74
CA ARG A 294 -6.67 -3.05 4.55
C ARG A 294 -8.12 -2.61 4.30
N SER A 295 -8.91 -2.47 5.35
CA SER A 295 -10.33 -2.09 5.25
C SER A 295 -10.57 -0.73 4.57
N THR A 296 -9.55 0.14 4.51
CA THR A 296 -9.60 1.38 3.72
C THR A 296 -9.81 1.05 2.24
N PHE A 297 -9.06 0.13 1.70
CA PHE A 297 -9.13 -0.27 0.28
C PHE A 297 -10.37 -1.11 -0.01
N ASP A 298 -10.76 -1.99 0.90
CA ASP A 298 -12.00 -2.74 0.80
C ASP A 298 -13.22 -1.81 0.86
N SER A 299 -13.17 -0.71 1.62
CA SER A 299 -14.24 0.30 1.65
C SER A 299 -14.35 1.06 0.33
N ILE A 300 -13.21 1.48 -0.25
CA ILE A 300 -13.15 2.12 -1.57
C ILE A 300 -13.69 1.15 -2.64
N LEU A 301 -13.24 -0.10 -2.62
CA LEU A 301 -13.76 -1.14 -3.50
C LEU A 301 -15.27 -1.32 -3.37
N GLY A 302 -15.81 -1.19 -2.14
CA GLY A 302 -17.25 -1.17 -1.87
C GLY A 302 -17.97 0.11 -2.29
N GLY A 303 -17.27 1.13 -2.82
CA GLY A 303 -17.83 2.45 -3.15
C GLY A 303 -18.32 3.21 -1.91
N CYS A 304 -17.73 2.93 -0.73
CA CYS A 304 -18.04 3.55 0.56
C CYS A 304 -17.01 4.65 0.84
N ILE A 305 -17.48 5.85 1.21
CA ILE A 305 -16.60 6.99 1.48
C ILE A 305 -15.84 6.74 2.79
N PRO A 306 -14.50 6.63 2.77
CA PRO A 306 -13.73 6.42 3.99
C PRO A 306 -13.76 7.66 4.89
N VAL A 307 -13.86 7.42 6.20
CA VAL A 307 -13.71 8.45 7.24
C VAL A 307 -12.43 8.16 8.01
N PHE A 308 -11.46 9.05 7.91
CA PHE A 308 -10.17 8.93 8.57
C PHE A 308 -10.13 9.79 9.85
N PHE A 309 -9.32 9.33 10.80
CA PHE A 309 -9.20 9.97 12.12
C PHE A 309 -7.76 10.43 12.42
N HIS A 310 -6.83 10.08 11.57
CA HIS A 310 -5.44 10.49 11.63
C HIS A 310 -4.89 10.64 10.20
N PRO A 311 -4.09 11.69 9.88
CA PRO A 311 -3.59 11.92 8.52
C PRO A 311 -2.68 10.78 8.01
N ALA A 312 -1.93 10.12 8.90
CA ALA A 312 -1.12 8.96 8.53
C ALA A 312 -1.93 7.72 8.12
N SER A 313 -3.25 7.74 8.27
CA SER A 313 -4.10 6.63 7.79
C SER A 313 -4.22 6.60 6.26
N ALA A 314 -4.02 7.75 5.57
CA ALA A 314 -4.10 7.83 4.13
C ALA A 314 -3.34 9.01 3.51
N TYR A 315 -3.42 10.22 4.08
CA TYR A 315 -3.07 11.47 3.39
C TYR A 315 -1.58 11.66 3.15
N VAL A 316 -0.73 11.09 4.01
CA VAL A 316 0.72 11.08 3.88
C VAL A 316 1.27 9.71 3.48
N GLN A 317 0.41 8.81 2.99
CA GLN A 317 0.74 7.42 2.66
C GLN A 317 0.72 7.20 1.15
N TYR A 318 -0.42 6.97 0.56
CA TYR A 318 -0.64 6.47 -0.81
C TYR A 318 -0.52 7.58 -1.86
N LEU A 319 0.59 8.31 -1.87
CA LEU A 319 0.82 9.57 -2.56
C LEU A 319 0.68 9.47 -4.09
N TRP A 320 0.96 8.30 -4.65
CA TRP A 320 0.82 8.05 -6.09
C TRP A 320 -0.60 7.60 -6.48
N HIS A 321 -1.38 7.09 -5.52
CA HIS A 321 -2.65 6.42 -5.79
C HIS A 321 -3.86 7.30 -5.49
N PHE A 322 -3.76 8.19 -4.52
CA PHE A 322 -4.86 9.04 -4.07
C PHE A 322 -4.74 10.48 -4.58
N PRO A 323 -5.88 11.15 -4.84
CA PRO A 323 -5.86 12.56 -5.16
C PRO A 323 -5.27 13.40 -4.02
N LYS A 324 -4.55 14.47 -4.37
CA LYS A 324 -4.02 15.44 -3.41
C LYS A 324 -5.12 16.06 -2.55
N ASN A 325 -6.26 16.39 -3.15
CA ASN A 325 -7.41 16.91 -2.43
C ASN A 325 -8.15 15.76 -1.72
N TYR A 326 -7.76 15.49 -0.49
CA TYR A 326 -8.36 14.43 0.32
C TYR A 326 -9.87 14.63 0.57
N THR A 327 -10.36 15.88 0.55
CA THR A 327 -11.78 16.18 0.77
C THR A 327 -12.66 15.78 -0.41
N SER A 328 -12.05 15.40 -1.55
CA SER A 328 -12.79 14.92 -2.73
C SER A 328 -13.24 13.45 -2.58
N TYR A 329 -12.57 12.65 -1.75
CA TYR A 329 -12.86 11.21 -1.63
C TYR A 329 -13.03 10.71 -0.18
N SER A 330 -12.79 11.55 0.83
CA SER A 330 -12.83 11.15 2.23
C SER A 330 -13.33 12.25 3.16
N VAL A 331 -13.68 11.85 4.38
CA VAL A 331 -13.99 12.76 5.48
C VAL A 331 -12.89 12.62 6.53
N PHE A 332 -12.43 13.75 7.07
CA PHE A 332 -11.50 13.78 8.19
C PHE A 332 -12.23 14.22 9.48
N ILE A 333 -12.03 13.44 10.53
CA ILE A 333 -12.49 13.71 11.89
C ILE A 333 -11.30 13.48 12.82
N PRO A 334 -10.75 14.52 13.47
CA PRO A 334 -9.62 14.34 14.39
C PRO A 334 -9.91 13.36 15.52
N MET A 335 -8.93 12.50 15.85
CA MET A 335 -9.06 11.54 16.96
C MET A 335 -9.35 12.24 18.29
N GLU A 336 -8.73 13.41 18.51
CA GLU A 336 -8.87 14.21 19.71
C GLU A 336 -10.33 14.66 19.93
N ASP A 337 -11.05 14.94 18.85
CA ASP A 337 -12.46 15.35 18.96
C ASP A 337 -13.32 14.17 19.42
N VAL A 338 -13.09 12.98 18.88
CA VAL A 338 -13.80 11.75 19.29
C VAL A 338 -13.49 11.40 20.75
N ASN A 339 -12.25 11.58 21.20
CA ASN A 339 -11.82 11.29 22.57
C ASN A 339 -12.38 12.26 23.62
N LYS A 340 -12.84 13.45 23.25
CA LYS A 340 -13.48 14.41 24.18
C LYS A 340 -14.82 13.90 24.73
N GLY A 341 -15.42 12.89 24.08
CA GLY A 341 -16.63 12.20 24.57
C GLY A 341 -17.95 12.92 24.28
N ASP A 342 -17.92 14.15 23.78
CA ASP A 342 -19.11 14.95 23.41
C ASP A 342 -19.30 15.06 21.87
N PHE A 343 -18.38 14.49 21.10
CA PHE A 343 -18.43 14.53 19.64
C PHE A 343 -19.31 13.41 19.06
N ALA A 344 -20.34 13.79 18.32
CA ALA A 344 -21.26 12.86 17.66
C ALA A 344 -20.88 12.66 16.19
N ILE A 345 -20.28 11.51 15.86
CA ILE A 345 -19.87 11.12 14.48
C ILE A 345 -21.09 11.19 13.55
N GLU A 346 -22.22 10.62 13.96
CA GLU A 346 -23.46 10.62 13.18
C GLU A 346 -23.89 12.05 12.79
N LYS A 347 -23.93 12.97 13.75
CA LYS A 347 -24.29 14.37 13.52
C LYS A 347 -23.36 15.00 12.50
N ARG A 348 -22.04 14.81 12.66
CA ARG A 348 -21.02 15.35 11.75
C ARG A 348 -21.20 14.86 10.32
N LEU A 349 -21.54 13.58 10.14
CA LEU A 349 -21.74 12.99 8.82
C LEU A 349 -23.05 13.45 8.16
N LEU A 350 -24.10 13.70 8.95
CA LEU A 350 -25.38 14.24 8.48
C LEU A 350 -25.29 15.71 8.04
N GLU A 351 -24.33 16.47 8.54
CA GLU A 351 -24.09 17.87 8.16
C GLU A 351 -23.45 18.00 6.76
N ILE A 352 -22.96 16.91 6.17
CA ILE A 352 -22.36 16.94 4.83
C ILE A 352 -23.47 17.05 3.77
N PRO A 353 -23.46 18.08 2.91
CA PRO A 353 -24.49 18.27 1.88
C PRO A 353 -24.59 17.03 0.97
N LYS A 354 -25.80 16.65 0.59
CA LYS A 354 -26.07 15.47 -0.25
C LYS A 354 -25.31 15.50 -1.57
N GLU A 355 -25.21 16.66 -2.19
CA GLU A 355 -24.49 16.87 -3.45
C GLU A 355 -22.99 16.58 -3.27
N LYS A 356 -22.41 16.98 -2.13
CA LYS A 356 -21.03 16.69 -1.80
C LYS A 356 -20.82 15.18 -1.56
N VAL A 357 -21.75 14.52 -0.87
CA VAL A 357 -21.71 13.05 -0.66
C VAL A 357 -21.72 12.32 -2.00
N VAL A 358 -22.59 12.73 -2.94
CA VAL A 358 -22.66 12.14 -4.28
C VAL A 358 -21.35 12.34 -5.02
N ALA A 359 -20.79 13.55 -5.01
CA ALA A 359 -19.50 13.85 -5.66
C ALA A 359 -18.34 13.03 -5.07
N MET A 360 -18.25 12.97 -3.73
CA MET A 360 -17.22 12.18 -3.04
C MET A 360 -17.34 10.68 -3.38
N ARG A 361 -18.55 10.16 -3.39
CA ARG A 361 -18.80 8.76 -3.72
C ARG A 361 -18.39 8.44 -5.16
N GLU A 362 -18.69 9.33 -6.12
CA GLU A 362 -18.25 9.13 -7.49
C GLU A 362 -16.72 9.13 -7.59
N GLU A 363 -16.04 10.00 -6.85
CA GLU A 363 -14.58 10.01 -6.79
C GLU A 363 -14.03 8.70 -6.20
N VAL A 364 -14.62 8.22 -5.10
CA VAL A 364 -14.27 6.90 -4.51
C VAL A 364 -14.44 5.77 -5.53
N ILE A 365 -15.52 5.76 -6.31
CA ILE A 365 -15.74 4.74 -7.34
C ILE A 365 -14.70 4.84 -8.46
N LYS A 366 -14.27 6.05 -8.85
CA LYS A 366 -13.18 6.25 -9.81
C LYS A 366 -11.83 5.78 -9.30
N LEU A 367 -11.62 5.76 -7.98
CA LEU A 367 -10.40 5.25 -7.37
C LEU A 367 -10.30 3.72 -7.40
N ILE A 368 -11.38 2.98 -7.61
CA ILE A 368 -11.38 1.50 -7.56
C ILE A 368 -10.23 0.90 -8.38
N PRO A 369 -10.03 1.20 -9.68
CA PRO A 369 -8.92 0.61 -10.42
C PRO A 369 -7.56 0.95 -9.81
N LYS A 370 -7.38 2.13 -9.26
CA LYS A 370 -6.11 2.61 -8.71
C LYS A 370 -5.69 1.94 -7.39
N VAL A 371 -6.59 1.19 -6.75
CA VAL A 371 -6.35 0.55 -5.44
C VAL A 371 -6.45 -0.97 -5.48
N ILE A 372 -6.67 -1.55 -6.63
CA ILE A 372 -6.71 -3.00 -6.83
C ILE A 372 -5.47 -3.46 -7.62
N TYR A 373 -5.15 -4.73 -7.51
CA TYR A 373 -4.17 -5.41 -8.36
C TYR A 373 -4.93 -6.36 -9.29
N ALA A 374 -4.88 -6.12 -10.58
CA ALA A 374 -5.46 -7.03 -11.57
C ALA A 374 -4.81 -8.42 -11.47
N ASN A 375 -5.49 -9.44 -11.95
CA ASN A 375 -4.95 -10.80 -11.99
C ASN A 375 -3.58 -10.78 -12.70
N PRO A 376 -2.51 -11.32 -12.09
CA PRO A 376 -1.17 -11.29 -12.68
C PRO A 376 -1.07 -11.91 -14.08
N SER A 377 -1.95 -12.86 -14.40
CA SER A 377 -2.00 -13.50 -15.74
C SER A 377 -2.74 -12.67 -16.79
N SER A 378 -3.22 -11.48 -16.45
CA SER A 378 -4.07 -10.65 -17.31
C SER A 378 -3.51 -9.24 -17.45
N LYS A 379 -3.87 -8.58 -18.54
CA LYS A 379 -3.47 -7.20 -18.84
C LYS A 379 -4.72 -6.34 -18.98
N LEU A 380 -4.72 -5.21 -18.30
CA LEU A 380 -5.68 -4.15 -18.51
C LEU A 380 -5.20 -3.26 -19.66
N GLU A 381 -6.13 -2.75 -20.47
CA GLU A 381 -5.82 -1.91 -21.64
C GLU A 381 -6.13 -0.43 -21.40
N ARG A 382 -7.22 -0.15 -20.66
CA ARG A 382 -7.74 1.21 -20.43
C ARG A 382 -7.51 1.71 -19.02
N PHE A 383 -7.41 0.80 -18.05
CA PHE A 383 -7.15 1.15 -16.65
C PHE A 383 -5.70 0.85 -16.27
N GLU A 384 -5.16 1.70 -15.43
CA GLU A 384 -3.95 1.44 -14.68
C GLU A 384 -4.36 0.96 -13.29
N ASP A 385 -3.84 -0.20 -12.89
CA ASP A 385 -4.07 -0.72 -11.55
C ASP A 385 -3.02 -0.22 -10.54
N ALA A 386 -3.11 -0.66 -9.30
CA ALA A 386 -2.19 -0.22 -8.26
C ALA A 386 -0.72 -0.58 -8.57
N PHE A 387 -0.47 -1.68 -9.29
CA PHE A 387 0.87 -2.06 -9.74
C PHE A 387 1.42 -1.08 -10.78
N ASP A 388 0.64 -0.75 -11.80
CA ASP A 388 1.07 0.16 -12.88
C ASP A 388 1.43 1.54 -12.31
N ILE A 389 0.60 2.05 -11.39
CA ILE A 389 0.82 3.33 -10.72
C ILE A 389 2.08 3.28 -9.85
N ALA A 390 2.28 2.20 -9.09
CA ALA A 390 3.47 2.03 -8.25
C ALA A 390 4.75 1.98 -9.10
N VAL A 391 4.74 1.22 -10.20
CA VAL A 391 5.88 1.15 -11.13
C VAL A 391 6.21 2.50 -11.74
N LYS A 392 5.19 3.27 -12.17
CA LYS A 392 5.40 4.64 -12.66
C LYS A 392 6.00 5.55 -11.60
N GLY A 393 5.49 5.47 -10.37
CA GLY A 393 6.02 6.23 -9.24
C GLY A 393 7.50 5.92 -8.97
N VAL A 394 7.88 4.65 -8.97
CA VAL A 394 9.27 4.21 -8.82
C VAL A 394 10.16 4.74 -9.95
N LEU A 395 9.74 4.58 -11.21
CA LEU A 395 10.51 5.04 -12.36
C LEU A 395 10.72 6.56 -12.34
N SER A 396 9.67 7.33 -12.02
CA SER A 396 9.76 8.78 -11.88
C SER A 396 10.70 9.21 -10.76
N ARG A 397 10.66 8.52 -9.62
CA ARG A 397 11.56 8.77 -8.50
C ARG A 397 13.01 8.49 -8.88
N ILE A 398 13.29 7.34 -9.47
CA ILE A 398 14.65 6.96 -9.88
C ILE A 398 15.20 7.94 -10.92
N GLU A 399 14.38 8.39 -11.86
CA GLU A 399 14.80 9.40 -12.83
C GLU A 399 15.13 10.74 -12.14
N GLY A 400 14.33 11.18 -11.17
CA GLY A 400 14.64 12.34 -10.33
C GLY A 400 16.00 12.20 -9.66
N ILE A 401 16.25 11.08 -8.97
CA ILE A 401 17.55 10.79 -8.33
C ILE A 401 18.70 10.84 -9.35
N ARG A 402 18.52 10.23 -10.52
CA ARG A 402 19.52 10.22 -11.59
C ARG A 402 19.88 11.64 -12.06
N MET A 403 18.86 12.47 -12.26
CA MET A 403 19.06 13.87 -12.67
C MET A 403 19.78 14.68 -11.58
N ASP A 404 19.47 14.46 -10.31
CA ASP A 404 20.11 15.12 -9.21
C ASP A 404 21.58 14.70 -9.05
N MET A 405 21.90 13.41 -9.23
CA MET A 405 23.27 12.92 -9.27
C MET A 405 24.08 13.57 -10.41
N LEU A 406 23.48 13.75 -11.58
CA LEU A 406 24.14 14.42 -12.70
C LEU A 406 24.38 15.92 -12.45
N ARG A 407 23.47 16.58 -11.73
CA ARG A 407 23.61 18.00 -11.34
C ARG A 407 24.58 18.18 -10.17
N GLY A 408 24.56 17.27 -9.19
CA GLY A 408 25.38 17.31 -7.98
C GLY A 408 26.87 17.14 -8.23
N ASN A 409 27.28 16.54 -9.35
CA ASN A 409 28.67 16.54 -9.80
C ASN A 409 29.23 17.96 -10.09
N ASN A 410 28.37 18.98 -10.10
CA ASN A 410 28.77 20.38 -10.29
C ASN A 410 28.77 21.22 -9.00
N ASN A 411 28.24 20.73 -7.89
CA ASN A 411 28.20 21.47 -6.61
C ASN A 411 28.42 20.52 -5.42
N ASN A 412 29.50 20.71 -4.69
CA ASN A 412 29.91 19.92 -3.50
C ASN A 412 28.99 20.04 -2.26
N ASN A 413 27.72 20.38 -2.41
CA ASN A 413 26.71 20.42 -1.35
C ASN A 413 25.44 19.73 -1.82
N SER A 414 25.49 18.42 -1.92
CA SER A 414 24.29 17.62 -2.18
C SER A 414 23.54 17.32 -0.88
N ASN A 415 22.69 18.21 -0.45
CA ASN A 415 21.56 17.83 0.36
C ASN A 415 20.59 17.10 -0.55
N PHE A 416 20.46 15.78 -0.40
CA PHE A 416 19.52 14.88 -1.10
C PHE A 416 18.02 15.17 -0.78
N GLU A 417 17.69 16.41 -0.44
CA GLU A 417 16.37 16.79 0.10
C GLU A 417 15.40 17.36 -0.94
N SER A 418 15.82 17.64 -2.16
CA SER A 418 14.92 18.22 -3.17
C SER A 418 14.56 17.23 -4.27
N PHE A 419 13.57 16.38 -4.02
CA PHE A 419 12.82 15.77 -5.11
C PHE A 419 11.93 16.84 -5.77
N PRO A 420 11.76 16.82 -7.10
CA PRO A 420 10.76 17.66 -7.73
C PRO A 420 9.40 17.44 -7.05
N GLU A 421 8.78 18.49 -6.55
CA GLU A 421 7.50 18.49 -5.81
C GLU A 421 6.37 17.75 -6.55
N GLU A 422 6.50 17.57 -7.84
CA GLU A 422 5.54 16.89 -8.72
C GLU A 422 5.42 15.39 -8.47
N TYR A 423 6.46 14.74 -7.91
CA TYR A 423 6.58 13.28 -7.82
C TYR A 423 6.78 12.70 -6.43
N SER A 424 6.94 13.52 -5.41
CA SER A 424 7.11 13.06 -4.03
C SER A 424 6.36 13.96 -3.06
N TRP A 425 5.21 13.47 -2.64
CA TRP A 425 4.38 14.09 -1.60
C TRP A 425 4.73 13.59 -0.20
N LYS A 426 5.91 13.06 -0.01
CA LYS A 426 6.29 12.80 1.37
C LYS A 426 6.30 14.12 2.10
N TYR A 427 5.56 14.13 3.18
CA TYR A 427 5.47 15.24 4.09
C TYR A 427 6.89 15.64 4.46
N ASN A 428 7.32 16.83 4.01
CA ASN A 428 8.65 17.33 4.31
C ASN A 428 8.58 18.06 5.64
N PHE A 429 8.85 17.34 6.74
CA PHE A 429 8.91 17.90 8.08
C PHE A 429 9.96 18.98 8.25
N PHE A 430 10.92 19.10 7.34
CA PHE A 430 12.15 19.86 7.57
C PHE A 430 12.38 21.02 6.61
N GLY A 431 11.50 21.30 5.64
CA GLY A 431 11.91 22.29 4.67
C GLY A 431 10.86 22.93 3.76
N GLY A 432 9.61 22.52 3.78
CA GLY A 432 8.58 23.09 2.89
C GLY A 432 7.52 23.89 3.64
N LEU A 433 7.38 25.16 3.31
CA LEU A 433 6.37 26.08 3.88
C LEU A 433 4.89 25.69 3.55
N GLU A 434 4.65 24.62 2.78
CA GLU A 434 3.35 24.39 2.14
C GLU A 434 2.44 23.37 2.81
N ASN A 435 2.87 22.63 3.85
CA ASN A 435 2.08 21.57 4.48
C ASN A 435 1.98 21.65 6.01
N LEU A 436 1.74 22.82 6.54
CA LEU A 436 1.54 23.04 7.99
C LEU A 436 0.28 22.36 8.53
N GLU A 437 -0.65 21.94 7.67
CA GLU A 437 -1.95 21.38 8.07
C GLU A 437 -1.81 20.15 8.97
N TRP A 438 -0.80 19.31 8.74
CA TRP A 438 -0.61 18.04 9.45
C TRP A 438 0.52 18.06 10.48
N ASP A 439 1.26 19.16 10.63
CA ASP A 439 2.46 19.24 11.50
C ASP A 439 2.16 18.87 12.95
N SER A 440 1.00 19.29 13.48
CA SER A 440 0.58 18.98 14.86
C SER A 440 0.41 17.49 15.13
N TYR A 441 0.15 16.68 14.12
CA TYR A 441 -0.02 15.23 14.25
C TYR A 441 1.31 14.47 14.26
N PHE A 442 2.39 15.13 13.84
CA PHE A 442 3.68 14.49 13.64
C PHE A 442 4.81 15.15 14.43
N SER A 443 4.53 16.23 15.15
CA SER A 443 5.49 16.84 16.06
C SER A 443 5.85 15.81 17.15
N ARG A 444 7.14 15.51 17.27
CA ARG A 444 7.66 14.80 18.41
C ARG A 444 7.55 15.76 19.60
N GLY A 445 6.67 15.48 20.55
CA GLY A 445 6.61 16.17 21.83
C GLY A 445 7.90 16.00 22.62
#